data_5b0d593642eebf30219c169802846862
#
_entry.id   5b0d593642eebf30219c169802846862
#
_cell.length_a   1.000
_cell.length_b   1.000
_cell.length_c   1.000
_cell.angle_alpha   90.00
_cell.angle_beta   90.00
_cell.angle_gamma   90.00
#
_symmetry.space_group_name_H-M   'P 1'
#
loop_
_entity.id
_entity.type
_entity.pdbx_description
1 polymer ?
#
loop_
_entity_poly.entity_id
_entity_poly.type
_entity_poly.pdbx_seq_one_letter_code
_entity_poly.pdbx_strand_id
1 'polypeptide(L)'
;MTTIPDDPLGDRMKEYEMMEAGRRALPGLPLLVRLDGKAFHTFTKGLERPFDARLQRVMDATTRHLVKECGARIGYTQSDEISLVYHHEGKAEPFLGGRFQKLTSILAATATFVFNRQLAAELPEKAERMALFDCRAWVVPSLEEAANTFLWRELDASKNSVAMAAQARLSHADLQGLSTKQQQELLFQRHGINWNDYPARCKRGAWFHRVEVVRGFTTDELDKLPPLHAARKDPDLRVCLLYTSPSPRDRTRSRMPSSA
;
A
#
# COMPACT_ATOMS: atom_id res chain seq x y z
N MET A 1 -8.52 49.09 -1.01
CA MET A 1 -7.65 48.06 -0.45
C MET A 1 -7.85 48.04 1.05
N THR A 2 -8.63 47.14 1.57
CA THR A 2 -8.82 46.93 3.00
C THR A 2 -7.56 46.27 3.55
N THR A 3 -6.78 47.00 4.31
CA THR A 3 -5.64 46.47 5.08
C THR A 3 -6.18 45.46 6.06
N ILE A 4 -5.74 44.21 5.96
CA ILE A 4 -6.01 43.15 6.95
C ILE A 4 -5.38 43.68 8.26
N PRO A 5 -6.12 43.70 9.38
CA PRO A 5 -5.55 44.11 10.65
C PRO A 5 -4.37 43.20 11.01
N ASP A 6 -3.29 43.84 11.50
CA ASP A 6 -2.15 43.13 12.08
C ASP A 6 -2.65 42.26 13.25
N ASP A 7 -2.44 40.93 13.19
CA ASP A 7 -2.84 39.99 14.24
C ASP A 7 -1.58 39.38 14.92
N PRO A 8 -0.89 40.12 15.78
CA PRO A 8 0.35 39.68 16.41
C PRO A 8 0.18 38.41 17.27
N LEU A 9 -1.03 38.22 17.82
CA LEU A 9 -1.33 37.00 18.57
C LEU A 9 -1.45 35.79 17.65
N GLY A 10 -2.21 35.91 16.57
CA GLY A 10 -2.38 34.88 15.59
C GLY A 10 -1.07 34.49 14.91
N ASP A 11 -0.24 35.45 14.58
CA ASP A 11 1.06 35.20 13.95
C ASP A 11 2.02 34.47 14.89
N ARG A 12 2.09 34.87 16.17
CA ARG A 12 2.89 34.17 17.20
C ARG A 12 2.37 32.72 17.41
N MET A 13 1.07 32.50 17.44
CA MET A 13 0.50 31.13 17.58
C MET A 13 0.82 30.27 16.36
N LYS A 14 0.77 30.83 15.16
CA LYS A 14 1.19 30.16 13.93
C LYS A 14 2.67 29.80 13.92
N GLU A 15 3.54 30.66 14.49
CA GLU A 15 4.96 30.33 14.64
C GLU A 15 5.15 29.08 15.51
N TYR A 16 4.50 29.00 16.67
CA TYR A 16 4.56 27.79 17.51
C TYR A 16 4.06 26.55 16.79
N GLU A 17 2.95 26.65 16.09
CA GLU A 17 2.43 25.55 15.27
C GLU A 17 3.43 25.14 14.18
N MET A 18 4.04 26.09 13.49
CA MET A 18 5.02 25.86 12.42
C MET A 18 6.32 25.23 12.89
N MET A 19 6.78 25.53 14.12
CA MET A 19 7.97 24.89 14.71
C MET A 19 7.81 23.37 14.76
N GLU A 20 6.62 22.87 15.08
CA GLU A 20 6.34 21.45 15.19
C GLU A 20 5.86 20.83 13.86
N ALA A 21 5.06 21.55 13.09
CA ALA A 21 4.43 21.07 11.85
C ALA A 21 5.20 21.44 10.57
N GLY A 22 6.30 22.19 10.69
CA GLY A 22 7.01 22.80 9.55
C GLY A 22 7.79 21.86 8.65
N ARG A 23 8.04 20.61 9.09
CA ARG A 23 8.84 19.66 8.32
C ARG A 23 8.15 19.23 7.03
N ARG A 24 8.85 19.40 5.89
CA ARG A 24 8.34 19.09 4.55
C ARG A 24 9.28 18.19 3.77
N ALA A 25 8.71 17.40 2.86
CA ALA A 25 9.45 16.67 1.85
C ALA A 25 10.07 17.68 0.86
N LEU A 26 11.30 17.42 0.45
CA LEU A 26 11.97 18.23 -0.56
C LEU A 26 11.38 17.92 -1.95
N PRO A 27 11.05 18.96 -2.75
CA PRO A 27 10.59 18.78 -4.12
C PRO A 27 11.61 18.00 -4.96
N GLY A 28 11.12 17.18 -5.88
CA GLY A 28 11.95 16.39 -6.79
C GLY A 28 12.55 15.11 -6.18
N LEU A 29 12.53 14.93 -4.86
CA LEU A 29 12.93 13.68 -4.24
C LEU A 29 11.75 12.70 -4.11
N PRO A 30 11.99 11.38 -4.26
CA PRO A 30 10.97 10.39 -4.00
C PRO A 30 10.54 10.43 -2.53
N LEU A 31 9.23 10.57 -2.32
CA LEU A 31 8.59 10.53 -1.01
C LEU A 31 7.99 9.14 -0.82
N LEU A 32 8.41 8.47 0.22
CA LEU A 32 7.93 7.15 0.62
C LEU A 32 6.98 7.28 1.81
N VAL A 33 5.99 6.41 1.81
CA VAL A 33 5.03 6.28 2.91
C VAL A 33 4.86 4.81 3.23
N ARG A 34 4.80 4.48 4.53
CA ARG A 34 4.42 3.17 5.01
C ARG A 34 3.32 3.30 6.05
N LEU A 35 2.24 2.57 5.80
CA LEU A 35 1.14 2.40 6.74
C LEU A 35 1.21 1.00 7.31
N ASP A 36 0.95 0.86 8.61
CA ASP A 36 1.03 -0.41 9.34
C ASP A 36 -0.20 -0.58 10.23
N GLY A 37 -0.74 -1.78 10.26
CA GLY A 37 -1.94 -2.07 11.03
C GLY A 37 -1.63 -2.24 12.52
N LYS A 38 -2.22 -1.40 13.36
CA LYS A 38 -2.03 -1.46 14.81
C LYS A 38 -2.58 -2.76 15.40
N ALA A 39 -1.70 -3.55 16.03
CA ALA A 39 -2.04 -4.80 16.75
C ALA A 39 -2.79 -5.84 15.90
N PHE A 40 -2.46 -5.94 14.62
CA PHE A 40 -3.15 -6.85 13.68
C PHE A 40 -3.01 -8.32 14.03
N HIS A 41 -1.97 -8.74 14.74
CA HIS A 41 -1.89 -10.11 15.27
C HIS A 41 -3.08 -10.48 16.18
N THR A 42 -3.62 -9.51 16.91
CA THR A 42 -4.83 -9.70 17.73
C THR A 42 -6.10 -9.57 16.88
N PHE A 43 -6.11 -8.63 15.95
CA PHE A 43 -7.23 -8.41 15.03
C PHE A 43 -7.53 -9.65 14.18
N THR A 44 -6.50 -10.32 13.67
CA THR A 44 -6.60 -11.48 12.77
C THR A 44 -6.88 -12.80 13.47
N LYS A 45 -6.95 -12.85 14.81
CA LYS A 45 -7.32 -14.08 15.56
C LYS A 45 -8.67 -14.62 15.06
N GLY A 46 -8.70 -15.92 14.71
CA GLY A 46 -9.90 -16.59 14.21
C GLY A 46 -10.14 -16.47 12.70
N LEU A 47 -9.29 -15.75 11.97
CA LEU A 47 -9.26 -15.80 10.52
C LEU A 47 -8.59 -17.08 10.00
N GLU A 48 -8.79 -17.37 8.71
CA GLU A 48 -8.17 -18.51 8.04
C GLU A 48 -6.64 -18.43 8.08
N ARG A 49 -5.97 -19.57 8.30
CA ARG A 49 -4.52 -19.67 8.34
C ARG A 49 -4.00 -20.61 7.27
N PRO A 50 -2.84 -20.33 6.70
CA PRO A 50 -1.93 -19.21 6.98
C PRO A 50 -2.37 -17.87 6.40
N PHE A 51 -3.26 -17.84 5.41
CA PHE A 51 -3.66 -16.64 4.68
C PHE A 51 -5.18 -16.62 4.51
N ASP A 52 -5.82 -15.54 4.94
CA ASP A 52 -7.24 -15.30 4.68
C ASP A 52 -7.41 -14.43 3.43
N ALA A 53 -7.99 -15.02 2.39
CA ALA A 53 -8.17 -14.34 1.11
C ALA A 53 -9.10 -13.12 1.19
N ARG A 54 -10.03 -13.10 2.16
CA ARG A 54 -10.95 -11.96 2.38
C ARG A 54 -10.18 -10.76 2.94
N LEU A 55 -9.31 -11.00 3.93
CA LEU A 55 -8.44 -9.96 4.46
C LEU A 55 -7.51 -9.41 3.38
N GLN A 56 -6.97 -10.28 2.52
CA GLN A 56 -6.15 -9.84 1.39
C GLN A 56 -6.93 -8.92 0.44
N ARG A 57 -8.20 -9.24 0.14
CA ARG A 57 -9.05 -8.36 -0.70
C ARG A 57 -9.31 -7.00 -0.05
N VAL A 58 -9.53 -6.96 1.27
CA VAL A 58 -9.69 -5.71 2.01
C VAL A 58 -8.42 -4.85 1.93
N MET A 59 -7.25 -5.44 2.15
CA MET A 59 -5.95 -4.75 2.02
C MET A 59 -5.70 -4.26 0.60
N ASP A 60 -6.00 -5.09 -0.40
CA ASP A 60 -5.85 -4.76 -1.81
C ASP A 60 -6.77 -3.59 -2.22
N ALA A 61 -8.03 -3.61 -1.79
CA ALA A 61 -8.98 -2.53 -2.03
C ALA A 61 -8.54 -1.22 -1.35
N THR A 62 -8.01 -1.31 -0.12
CA THR A 62 -7.49 -0.16 0.62
C THR A 62 -6.27 0.44 -0.10
N THR A 63 -5.31 -0.40 -0.51
CA THR A 63 -4.12 0.05 -1.23
C THR A 63 -4.49 0.69 -2.57
N ARG A 64 -5.40 0.06 -3.31
CA ARG A 64 -5.92 0.60 -4.58
C ARG A 64 -6.54 1.97 -4.40
N HIS A 65 -7.34 2.16 -3.35
CA HIS A 65 -7.94 3.45 -3.04
C HIS A 65 -6.88 4.52 -2.77
N LEU A 66 -5.87 4.22 -1.95
CA LEU A 66 -4.78 5.14 -1.64
C LEU A 66 -3.99 5.54 -2.90
N VAL A 67 -3.68 4.57 -3.77
CA VAL A 67 -2.99 4.87 -5.04
C VAL A 67 -3.86 5.74 -5.94
N LYS A 68 -5.16 5.44 -6.06
CA LYS A 68 -6.07 6.14 -6.94
C LYS A 68 -6.39 7.55 -6.45
N GLU A 69 -6.87 7.66 -5.22
CA GLU A 69 -7.45 8.90 -4.68
C GLU A 69 -6.41 9.80 -4.02
N CYS A 70 -5.34 9.23 -3.45
CA CYS A 70 -4.26 10.02 -2.84
C CYS A 70 -3.07 10.26 -3.79
N GLY A 71 -3.15 9.82 -5.04
CA GLY A 71 -2.19 10.18 -6.08
C GLY A 71 -0.82 9.51 -5.99
N ALA A 72 -0.66 8.42 -5.23
CA ALA A 72 0.60 7.67 -5.22
C ALA A 72 0.87 7.05 -6.60
N ARG A 73 2.13 7.01 -7.04
CA ARG A 73 2.51 6.36 -8.30
C ARG A 73 2.46 4.84 -8.22
N ILE A 74 2.94 4.31 -7.10
CA ILE A 74 2.99 2.87 -6.83
C ILE A 74 2.52 2.65 -5.40
N GLY A 75 1.74 1.60 -5.19
CA GLY A 75 1.40 1.02 -3.90
C GLY A 75 1.79 -0.44 -3.87
N TYR A 76 2.26 -0.88 -2.74
CA TYR A 76 2.57 -2.27 -2.45
C TYR A 76 1.92 -2.66 -1.12
N THR A 77 1.33 -3.84 -1.04
CA THR A 77 0.76 -4.33 0.22
C THR A 77 1.11 -5.79 0.46
N GLN A 78 1.41 -6.08 1.70
CA GLN A 78 1.61 -7.43 2.22
C GLN A 78 1.16 -7.50 3.68
N SER A 79 0.54 -8.61 4.11
CA SER A 79 -0.05 -8.70 5.45
C SER A 79 -0.93 -7.49 5.76
N ASP A 80 -0.62 -6.75 6.81
CA ASP A 80 -1.27 -5.52 7.27
C ASP A 80 -0.49 -4.24 6.94
N GLU A 81 0.53 -4.35 6.08
CA GLU A 81 1.37 -3.23 5.67
C GLU A 81 1.02 -2.74 4.26
N ILE A 82 1.03 -1.42 4.08
CA ILE A 82 0.93 -0.74 2.78
C ILE A 82 2.10 0.21 2.64
N SER A 83 2.85 0.07 1.53
CA SER A 83 3.92 1.00 1.14
C SER A 83 3.50 1.77 -0.10
N LEU A 84 3.72 3.10 -0.10
CA LEU A 84 3.39 3.99 -1.21
C LEU A 84 4.64 4.79 -1.62
N VAL A 85 4.74 5.12 -2.90
CA VAL A 85 5.73 6.08 -3.39
C VAL A 85 5.04 7.20 -4.17
N TYR A 86 5.47 8.42 -3.86
CA TYR A 86 5.15 9.64 -4.57
C TYR A 86 6.42 10.17 -5.21
N HIS A 87 6.36 10.43 -6.47
CA HIS A 87 7.44 11.10 -7.21
C HIS A 87 6.84 11.88 -8.35
N HIS A 88 7.18 13.15 -8.43
CA HIS A 88 6.80 14.06 -9.50
C HIS A 88 8.07 14.58 -10.14
N GLU A 89 8.15 14.47 -11.45
CA GLU A 89 9.23 15.07 -12.23
C GLU A 89 9.08 16.59 -12.25
N GLY A 90 10.19 17.29 -12.14
CA GLY A 90 10.21 18.74 -12.21
C GLY A 90 9.76 19.44 -10.92
N LYS A 91 9.12 20.61 -11.10
CA LYS A 91 8.70 21.52 -10.00
C LYS A 91 7.28 21.24 -9.49
N ALA A 92 6.68 20.10 -9.83
CA ALA A 92 5.34 19.79 -9.33
C ALA A 92 5.33 19.71 -7.81
N GLU A 93 4.33 20.32 -7.20
CA GLU A 93 4.20 20.34 -5.76
C GLU A 93 3.93 18.95 -5.21
N PRO A 94 4.64 18.51 -4.16
CA PRO A 94 4.38 17.21 -3.54
C PRO A 94 2.96 17.11 -2.99
N PHE A 95 2.41 15.89 -2.95
CA PHE A 95 1.10 15.63 -2.38
C PHE A 95 0.95 16.27 -0.99
N LEU A 96 -0.14 17.01 -0.76
CA LEU A 96 -0.40 17.80 0.45
C LEU A 96 0.69 18.82 0.82
N GLY A 97 1.38 19.38 -0.20
CA GLY A 97 2.49 20.31 -0.02
C GLY A 97 3.71 19.69 0.66
N GLY A 98 3.83 18.37 0.64
CA GLY A 98 4.92 17.63 1.26
C GLY A 98 4.96 17.68 2.79
N ARG A 99 3.95 18.22 3.47
CA ARG A 99 3.93 18.37 4.93
C ARG A 99 3.79 17.02 5.62
N PHE A 100 4.86 16.56 6.33
CA PHE A 100 4.90 15.23 6.92
C PHE A 100 3.77 14.93 7.90
N GLN A 101 3.46 15.85 8.82
CA GLN A 101 2.35 15.63 9.76
C GLN A 101 1.00 15.48 9.03
N LYS A 102 0.77 16.32 8.00
CA LYS A 102 -0.46 16.26 7.21
C LYS A 102 -0.53 14.98 6.39
N LEU A 103 0.60 14.56 5.79
CA LEU A 103 0.70 13.30 5.05
C LEU A 103 0.36 12.10 5.94
N THR A 104 1.03 12.00 7.09
CA THR A 104 0.85 10.84 7.99
C THR A 104 -0.55 10.79 8.58
N SER A 105 -1.11 11.91 9.03
CA SER A 105 -2.46 11.95 9.61
C SER A 105 -3.55 11.65 8.58
N ILE A 106 -3.50 12.26 7.40
CA ILE A 106 -4.53 12.07 6.36
C ILE A 106 -4.45 10.66 5.77
N LEU A 107 -3.25 10.15 5.49
CA LEU A 107 -3.11 8.82 4.91
C LEU A 107 -3.49 7.72 5.90
N ALA A 108 -3.13 7.84 7.19
CA ALA A 108 -3.56 6.92 8.23
C ALA A 108 -5.09 6.93 8.41
N ALA A 109 -5.70 8.10 8.45
CA ALA A 109 -7.15 8.26 8.55
C ALA A 109 -7.87 7.67 7.33
N THR A 110 -7.36 7.93 6.12
CA THR A 110 -7.92 7.40 4.87
C THR A 110 -7.83 5.88 4.83
N ALA A 111 -6.67 5.30 5.16
CA ALA A 111 -6.48 3.85 5.20
C ALA A 111 -7.43 3.20 6.23
N THR A 112 -7.51 3.77 7.43
CA THR A 112 -8.42 3.32 8.50
C THR A 112 -9.86 3.32 8.03
N PHE A 113 -10.33 4.42 7.44
CA PHE A 113 -11.70 4.55 6.96
C PHE A 113 -12.02 3.54 5.86
N VAL A 114 -11.17 3.48 4.82
CA VAL A 114 -11.40 2.60 3.66
C VAL A 114 -11.32 1.14 4.06
N PHE A 115 -10.35 0.76 4.87
CA PHE A 115 -10.20 -0.61 5.38
C PHE A 115 -11.46 -1.05 6.12
N ASN A 116 -11.92 -0.29 7.12
CA ASN A 116 -13.08 -0.67 7.92
C ASN A 116 -14.37 -0.70 7.10
N ARG A 117 -14.52 0.17 6.11
CA ARG A 117 -15.64 0.12 5.16
C ARG A 117 -15.64 -1.17 4.32
N GLN A 118 -14.48 -1.58 3.81
CA GLN A 118 -14.34 -2.83 3.06
C GLN A 118 -14.48 -4.05 3.97
N LEU A 119 -13.97 -3.95 5.19
CA LEU A 119 -14.06 -4.99 6.19
C LEU A 119 -15.50 -5.40 6.47
N ALA A 120 -16.41 -4.44 6.59
CA ALA A 120 -17.82 -4.71 6.86
C ALA A 120 -18.49 -5.57 5.75
N ALA A 121 -18.01 -5.46 4.52
CA ALA A 121 -18.54 -6.25 3.39
C ALA A 121 -17.86 -7.64 3.28
N GLU A 122 -16.54 -7.72 3.49
CA GLU A 122 -15.76 -8.93 3.23
C GLU A 122 -15.63 -9.85 4.48
N LEU A 123 -15.64 -9.26 5.67
CA LEU A 123 -15.41 -9.91 6.96
C LEU A 123 -16.40 -9.38 8.02
N PRO A 124 -17.72 -9.58 7.84
CA PRO A 124 -18.73 -9.01 8.74
C PRO A 124 -18.55 -9.42 10.20
N GLU A 125 -17.99 -10.62 10.47
CA GLU A 125 -17.66 -11.09 11.82
C GLU A 125 -16.56 -10.27 12.52
N LYS A 126 -15.88 -9.40 11.76
CA LYS A 126 -14.87 -8.46 12.29
C LYS A 126 -15.32 -7.01 12.28
N ALA A 127 -16.48 -6.70 11.74
CA ALA A 127 -16.93 -5.33 11.51
C ALA A 127 -17.03 -4.48 12.79
N GLU A 128 -17.32 -5.10 13.93
CA GLU A 128 -17.37 -4.41 15.24
C GLU A 128 -15.98 -4.05 15.79
N ARG A 129 -14.91 -4.67 15.25
CA ARG A 129 -13.54 -4.39 15.64
C ARG A 129 -12.93 -3.36 14.71
N MET A 130 -12.80 -2.14 15.18
CA MET A 130 -12.14 -1.09 14.42
C MET A 130 -10.64 -1.39 14.28
N ALA A 131 -10.20 -1.61 13.04
CA ALA A 131 -8.77 -1.62 12.72
C ALA A 131 -8.26 -0.18 12.61
N LEU A 132 -7.05 0.05 13.08
CA LEU A 132 -6.38 1.34 13.00
C LEU A 132 -5.05 1.17 12.26
N PHE A 133 -4.65 2.20 11.52
CA PHE A 133 -3.37 2.23 10.85
C PHE A 133 -2.53 3.39 11.37
N ASP A 134 -1.24 3.14 11.65
CA ASP A 134 -0.25 4.20 11.76
C ASP A 134 0.36 4.52 10.38
N CYS A 135 1.06 5.64 10.30
CA CYS A 135 1.66 6.07 9.05
C CYS A 135 3.01 6.74 9.29
N ARG A 136 3.99 6.36 8.50
CA ARG A 136 5.35 6.95 8.47
C ARG A 136 5.63 7.46 7.08
N ALA A 137 6.28 8.61 6.98
CA ALA A 137 6.66 9.21 5.71
C ALA A 137 8.11 9.71 5.77
N TRP A 138 8.86 9.51 4.68
CA TRP A 138 10.24 9.95 4.56
C TRP A 138 10.62 10.15 3.08
N VAL A 139 11.68 10.87 2.83
CA VAL A 139 12.26 11.02 1.49
C VAL A 139 13.53 10.19 1.36
N VAL A 140 13.82 9.78 0.14
CA VAL A 140 15.07 9.09 -0.23
C VAL A 140 15.76 9.87 -1.34
N PRO A 141 17.10 9.72 -1.49
CA PRO A 141 17.88 10.55 -2.41
C PRO A 141 17.65 10.23 -3.90
N SER A 142 17.11 9.07 -4.24
CA SER A 142 16.94 8.65 -5.63
C SER A 142 15.79 7.67 -5.82
N LEU A 143 15.39 7.47 -7.08
CA LEU A 143 14.42 6.43 -7.47
C LEU A 143 14.95 5.01 -7.23
N GLU A 144 16.27 4.82 -7.31
CA GLU A 144 16.90 3.55 -6.99
C GLU A 144 16.69 3.20 -5.50
N GLU A 145 16.94 4.16 -4.60
CA GLU A 145 16.67 3.95 -3.17
C GLU A 145 15.19 3.76 -2.86
N ALA A 146 14.32 4.40 -3.62
CA ALA A 146 12.88 4.11 -3.53
C ALA A 146 12.60 2.66 -3.94
N ALA A 147 13.16 2.18 -5.04
CA ALA A 147 13.02 0.79 -5.48
C ALA A 147 13.61 -0.20 -4.46
N ASN A 148 14.77 0.11 -3.88
CA ASN A 148 15.41 -0.68 -2.82
C ASN A 148 14.52 -0.79 -1.58
N THR A 149 13.78 0.26 -1.23
CA THR A 149 12.81 0.22 -0.13
C THR A 149 11.71 -0.82 -0.40
N PHE A 150 11.15 -0.85 -1.59
CA PHE A 150 10.13 -1.84 -1.96
C PHE A 150 10.71 -3.25 -2.05
N LEU A 151 11.92 -3.39 -2.60
CA LEU A 151 12.62 -4.68 -2.64
C LEU A 151 12.83 -5.24 -1.24
N TRP A 152 13.26 -4.40 -0.29
CA TRP A 152 13.40 -4.79 1.11
C TRP A 152 12.07 -5.30 1.69
N ARG A 153 10.96 -4.60 1.42
CA ARG A 153 9.64 -5.03 1.92
C ARG A 153 9.16 -6.34 1.28
N GLU A 154 9.41 -6.55 -0.01
CA GLU A 154 9.07 -7.82 -0.68
C GLU A 154 9.91 -9.00 -0.16
N LEU A 155 11.20 -8.77 0.11
CA LEU A 155 12.06 -9.78 0.73
C LEU A 155 11.57 -10.16 2.12
N ASP A 156 11.16 -9.19 2.91
CA ASP A 156 10.60 -9.40 4.25
C ASP A 156 9.25 -10.13 4.17
N ALA A 157 8.36 -9.72 3.27
CA ALA A 157 7.10 -10.42 3.00
C ALA A 157 7.31 -11.90 2.68
N SER A 158 8.31 -12.21 1.86
CA SER A 158 8.65 -13.59 1.50
C SER A 158 9.09 -14.42 2.71
N LYS A 159 9.91 -13.84 3.60
CA LYS A 159 10.33 -14.51 4.86
C LYS A 159 9.14 -14.71 5.79
N ASN A 160 8.34 -13.66 6.00
CA ASN A 160 7.18 -13.69 6.88
C ASN A 160 6.13 -14.70 6.39
N SER A 161 5.92 -14.81 5.09
CA SER A 161 4.96 -15.77 4.51
C SER A 161 5.36 -17.22 4.76
N VAL A 162 6.66 -17.53 4.75
CA VAL A 162 7.15 -18.88 5.14
C VAL A 162 6.87 -19.13 6.62
N ALA A 163 7.20 -18.16 7.47
CA ALA A 163 6.94 -18.28 8.91
C ALA A 163 5.45 -18.45 9.20
N MET A 164 4.57 -17.71 8.55
CA MET A 164 3.11 -17.85 8.67
C MET A 164 2.63 -19.22 8.25
N ALA A 165 3.11 -19.75 7.11
CA ALA A 165 2.76 -21.07 6.62
C ALA A 165 3.22 -22.16 7.59
N ALA A 166 4.42 -22.06 8.13
CA ALA A 166 4.96 -22.99 9.10
C ALA A 166 4.19 -22.94 10.44
N GLN A 167 3.97 -21.75 11.00
CA GLN A 167 3.23 -21.54 12.25
C GLN A 167 1.75 -21.97 12.17
N ALA A 168 1.18 -22.08 10.98
CA ALA A 168 -0.18 -22.58 10.81
C ALA A 168 -0.30 -24.09 11.08
N ARG A 169 0.81 -24.84 11.07
CA ARG A 169 0.86 -26.30 11.15
C ARG A 169 1.82 -26.87 12.18
N LEU A 170 2.84 -26.11 12.55
CA LEU A 170 3.92 -26.52 13.44
C LEU A 170 3.88 -25.72 14.73
N SER A 171 4.32 -26.32 15.83
CA SER A 171 4.39 -25.65 17.13
C SER A 171 5.55 -24.66 17.18
N HIS A 172 5.48 -23.72 18.13
CA HIS A 172 6.58 -22.78 18.36
C HIS A 172 7.90 -23.50 18.71
N ALA A 173 7.81 -24.59 19.50
CA ALA A 173 8.99 -25.38 19.85
C ALA A 173 9.64 -26.06 18.62
N ASP A 174 8.84 -26.53 17.65
CA ASP A 174 9.37 -27.11 16.42
C ASP A 174 10.09 -26.08 15.53
N LEU A 175 9.71 -24.80 15.62
CA LEU A 175 10.21 -23.74 14.75
C LEU A 175 11.37 -22.95 15.37
N GLN A 176 11.61 -23.10 16.66
CA GLN A 176 12.63 -22.34 17.36
C GLN A 176 14.03 -22.60 16.79
N GLY A 177 14.74 -21.52 16.43
CA GLY A 177 16.09 -21.58 15.88
C GLY A 177 16.20 -22.00 14.42
N LEU A 178 15.08 -22.31 13.75
CA LEU A 178 15.10 -22.72 12.34
C LEU A 178 15.16 -21.53 11.38
N SER A 179 16.05 -21.62 10.41
CA SER A 179 16.07 -20.72 9.25
C SER A 179 14.82 -20.91 8.37
N THR A 180 14.50 -19.92 7.55
CA THR A 180 13.38 -19.96 6.60
C THR A 180 13.42 -21.22 5.70
N LYS A 181 14.60 -21.63 5.25
CA LYS A 181 14.78 -22.85 4.45
C LYS A 181 14.43 -24.12 5.24
N GLN A 182 14.88 -24.21 6.49
CA GLN A 182 14.57 -25.35 7.37
C GLN A 182 13.09 -25.40 7.73
N GLN A 183 12.43 -24.23 7.92
CA GLN A 183 10.99 -24.18 8.13
C GLN A 183 10.18 -24.71 6.95
N GLN A 184 10.59 -24.35 5.72
CA GLN A 184 9.96 -24.89 4.50
C GLN A 184 10.14 -26.40 4.39
N GLU A 185 11.37 -26.88 4.64
CA GLU A 185 11.66 -28.32 4.57
C GLU A 185 10.86 -29.08 5.62
N LEU A 186 10.82 -28.63 6.87
CA LEU A 186 10.07 -29.25 7.95
C LEU A 186 8.55 -29.27 7.66
N LEU A 187 8.01 -28.17 7.09
CA LEU A 187 6.62 -28.08 6.69
C LEU A 187 6.28 -29.10 5.60
N PHE A 188 7.17 -29.29 4.63
CA PHE A 188 6.99 -30.28 3.58
C PHE A 188 7.09 -31.71 4.14
N GLN A 189 8.11 -32.02 4.92
CA GLN A 189 8.33 -33.37 5.47
C GLN A 189 7.20 -33.83 6.38
N ARG A 190 6.68 -32.95 7.24
CA ARG A 190 5.64 -33.33 8.23
C ARG A 190 4.21 -33.23 7.70
N HIS A 191 3.95 -32.35 6.73
CA HIS A 191 2.59 -32.05 6.29
C HIS A 191 2.38 -32.13 4.78
N GLY A 192 3.42 -32.42 3.99
CA GLY A 192 3.34 -32.47 2.53
C GLY A 192 3.05 -31.10 1.88
N ILE A 193 3.21 -30.01 2.63
CA ILE A 193 2.90 -28.66 2.15
C ILE A 193 4.14 -28.01 1.57
N ASN A 194 4.13 -27.78 0.26
CA ASN A 194 5.16 -27.00 -0.41
C ASN A 194 4.79 -25.52 -0.42
N TRP A 195 5.58 -24.68 0.26
CA TRP A 195 5.33 -23.23 0.29
C TRP A 195 5.30 -22.61 -1.12
N ASN A 196 6.02 -23.17 -2.09
CA ASN A 196 6.02 -22.66 -3.45
C ASN A 196 4.65 -22.74 -4.14
N ASP A 197 3.77 -23.63 -3.70
CA ASP A 197 2.43 -23.82 -4.28
C ASP A 197 1.43 -22.73 -3.85
N TYR A 198 1.74 -21.96 -2.79
CA TYR A 198 0.89 -20.83 -2.44
C TYR A 198 0.89 -19.74 -3.52
N PRO A 199 -0.24 -19.04 -3.73
CA PRO A 199 -0.33 -17.94 -4.68
C PRO A 199 0.75 -16.87 -4.45
N ALA A 200 1.21 -16.22 -5.52
CA ALA A 200 2.22 -15.17 -5.46
C ALA A 200 1.81 -14.04 -4.48
N ARG A 201 0.51 -13.68 -4.45
CA ARG A 201 -0.06 -12.70 -3.52
C ARG A 201 0.24 -13.05 -2.06
N CYS A 202 0.12 -14.32 -1.67
CA CYS A 202 0.39 -14.80 -0.31
C CYS A 202 1.87 -14.76 0.04
N LYS A 203 2.74 -15.01 -0.96
CA LYS A 203 4.19 -15.11 -0.78
C LYS A 203 4.93 -13.78 -0.84
N ARG A 204 4.43 -12.85 -1.68
CA ARG A 204 5.18 -11.63 -2.07
C ARG A 204 4.36 -10.36 -2.05
N GLY A 205 3.10 -10.42 -1.60
CA GLY A 205 2.22 -9.26 -1.60
C GLY A 205 1.65 -8.92 -2.98
N ALA A 206 1.05 -7.74 -3.08
CA ALA A 206 0.43 -7.23 -4.30
C ALA A 206 0.91 -5.82 -4.62
N TRP A 207 1.02 -5.53 -5.92
CA TRP A 207 1.48 -4.27 -6.46
C TRP A 207 0.34 -3.55 -7.17
N PHE A 208 0.28 -2.24 -6.97
CA PHE A 208 -0.68 -1.34 -7.61
C PHE A 208 0.10 -0.16 -8.20
N HIS A 209 -0.14 0.15 -9.45
CA HIS A 209 0.49 1.30 -10.09
C HIS A 209 -0.51 2.03 -10.98
N ARG A 210 -0.30 3.33 -11.14
CA ARG A 210 -1.07 4.15 -12.07
C ARG A 210 -0.40 4.07 -13.43
N VAL A 211 -1.19 3.74 -14.42
CA VAL A 211 -0.77 3.79 -15.82
C VAL A 211 -1.68 4.75 -16.55
N GLU A 212 -1.10 5.71 -17.22
CA GLU A 212 -1.84 6.56 -18.16
C GLU A 212 -1.99 5.78 -19.46
N VAL A 213 -3.22 5.52 -19.85
CA VAL A 213 -3.54 4.89 -21.12
C VAL A 213 -4.39 5.87 -21.90
N VAL A 214 -3.96 6.14 -23.13
CA VAL A 214 -4.77 6.91 -24.09
C VAL A 214 -5.83 5.95 -24.63
N ARG A 215 -7.08 6.14 -24.23
CA ARG A 215 -8.24 5.44 -24.77
C ARG A 215 -9.46 6.34 -24.73
N GLY A 216 -10.41 6.10 -25.61
CA GLY A 216 -11.71 6.73 -25.52
C GLY A 216 -12.46 6.29 -24.26
N PHE A 217 -13.32 7.14 -23.73
CA PHE A 217 -14.26 6.80 -22.66
C PHE A 217 -15.29 5.78 -23.17
N THR A 218 -15.66 4.84 -22.34
CA THR A 218 -16.83 3.99 -22.62
C THR A 218 -18.13 4.79 -22.45
N THR A 219 -19.21 4.31 -23.05
CA THR A 219 -20.53 4.95 -22.92
C THR A 219 -20.95 5.09 -21.46
N ASP A 220 -20.76 4.03 -20.66
CA ASP A 220 -21.07 4.03 -19.21
C ASP A 220 -20.23 5.04 -18.40
N GLU A 221 -19.00 5.31 -18.82
CA GLU A 221 -18.15 6.33 -18.20
C GLU A 221 -18.64 7.73 -18.58
N LEU A 222 -18.99 7.94 -19.85
CA LEU A 222 -19.52 9.21 -20.31
C LEU A 222 -20.86 9.55 -19.65
N ASP A 223 -21.73 8.57 -19.45
CA ASP A 223 -23.04 8.78 -18.81
C ASP A 223 -22.93 9.24 -17.34
N LYS A 224 -21.84 8.85 -16.67
CA LYS A 224 -21.54 9.28 -15.29
C LYS A 224 -20.92 10.67 -15.19
N LEU A 225 -20.50 11.25 -16.32
CA LEU A 225 -19.87 12.57 -16.34
C LEU A 225 -20.93 13.67 -16.52
N PRO A 226 -20.69 14.88 -15.95
CA PRO A 226 -21.55 16.02 -16.20
C PRO A 226 -21.72 16.31 -17.69
N PRO A 227 -22.87 16.83 -18.15
CA PRO A 227 -23.15 17.07 -19.58
C PRO A 227 -22.13 17.95 -20.29
N LEU A 228 -21.49 18.88 -19.57
CA LEU A 228 -20.49 19.81 -20.11
C LEU A 228 -19.04 19.34 -19.92
N HIS A 229 -18.82 18.12 -19.45
CA HIS A 229 -17.47 17.61 -19.24
C HIS A 229 -16.69 17.51 -20.56
N ALA A 230 -15.41 17.92 -20.55
CA ALA A 230 -14.56 17.96 -21.76
C ALA A 230 -14.45 16.60 -22.49
N ALA A 231 -14.45 15.50 -21.76
CA ALA A 231 -14.41 14.15 -22.31
C ALA A 231 -15.59 13.78 -23.21
N ARG A 232 -16.71 14.50 -23.13
CA ARG A 232 -17.83 14.32 -24.06
C ARG A 232 -17.58 14.93 -25.45
N LYS A 233 -16.60 15.83 -25.54
CA LYS A 233 -16.26 16.56 -26.77
C LYS A 233 -14.92 16.10 -27.38
N ASP A 234 -14.06 15.50 -26.56
CA ASP A 234 -12.72 15.06 -26.97
C ASP A 234 -12.58 13.56 -26.72
N PRO A 235 -12.69 12.73 -27.79
CA PRO A 235 -12.55 11.27 -27.67
C PRO A 235 -11.13 10.82 -27.32
N ASP A 236 -10.11 11.68 -27.47
CA ASP A 236 -8.71 11.37 -27.21
C ASP A 236 -8.27 11.76 -25.79
N LEU A 237 -9.20 12.14 -24.94
CA LEU A 237 -8.89 12.49 -23.55
C LEU A 237 -8.27 11.29 -22.82
N ARG A 238 -7.14 11.53 -22.15
CA ARG A 238 -6.40 10.49 -21.44
C ARG A 238 -7.16 9.97 -20.22
N VAL A 239 -7.30 8.65 -20.09
CA VAL A 239 -7.85 8.00 -18.94
C VAL A 239 -6.71 7.37 -18.12
N CYS A 240 -6.60 7.72 -16.86
CA CYS A 240 -5.67 7.07 -15.95
C CYS A 240 -6.29 5.77 -15.44
N LEU A 241 -5.67 4.64 -15.76
CA LEU A 241 -6.10 3.32 -15.30
C LEU A 241 -5.17 2.83 -14.20
N LEU A 242 -5.78 2.15 -13.22
CA LEU A 242 -5.08 1.51 -12.12
C LEU A 242 -4.94 0.02 -12.41
N TYR A 243 -3.71 -0.47 -12.43
CA TYR A 243 -3.43 -1.89 -12.63
C TYR A 243 -2.90 -2.53 -11.35
N THR A 244 -3.36 -3.76 -11.07
CA THR A 244 -2.67 -4.71 -10.21
C THR A 244 -1.70 -5.50 -11.06
N SER A 245 -0.45 -5.60 -10.65
CA SER A 245 0.51 -6.48 -11.33
C SER A 245 1.03 -7.54 -10.35
N PRO A 246 1.34 -8.75 -10.85
CA PRO A 246 2.10 -9.72 -10.08
C PRO A 246 3.47 -9.13 -9.73
N SER A 247 4.13 -9.68 -8.70
CA SER A 247 5.48 -9.26 -8.33
C SER A 247 6.39 -9.23 -9.55
N PRO A 248 7.24 -8.20 -9.72
CA PRO A 248 8.24 -8.15 -10.80
C PRO A 248 9.11 -9.41 -10.88
N ARG A 249 9.34 -10.08 -9.76
CA ARG A 249 10.11 -11.34 -9.69
C ARG A 249 9.39 -12.54 -10.32
N ASP A 250 8.07 -12.54 -10.38
CA ASP A 250 7.34 -13.64 -11.00
C ASP A 250 7.45 -13.60 -12.53
N ARG A 251 7.64 -12.42 -13.12
CA ARG A 251 7.87 -12.26 -14.56
C ARG A 251 9.20 -12.85 -15.03
N THR A 252 10.23 -12.86 -14.19
CA THR A 252 11.56 -13.39 -14.55
C THR A 252 11.61 -14.90 -14.47
N ARG A 253 10.81 -15.54 -13.62
CA ARG A 253 10.75 -17.00 -13.49
C ARG A 253 9.95 -17.70 -14.60
N SER A 254 8.96 -17.02 -15.18
CA SER A 254 8.17 -17.58 -16.29
C SER A 254 8.92 -17.62 -17.63
N ARG A 255 10.16 -17.11 -17.69
CA ARG A 255 11.01 -17.10 -18.88
C ARG A 255 12.17 -18.14 -18.84
N MET A 256 12.27 -18.95 -17.79
CA MET A 256 13.20 -20.07 -17.84
C MET A 256 12.51 -21.23 -18.56
N PRO A 257 13.02 -21.70 -19.72
CA PRO A 257 12.57 -22.92 -20.31
C PRO A 257 12.87 -24.04 -19.30
N SER A 258 11.89 -24.93 -19.10
CA SER A 258 12.13 -26.21 -18.45
C SER A 258 13.21 -26.92 -19.27
N SER A 259 14.46 -26.88 -18.83
CA SER A 259 15.47 -27.77 -19.36
C SER A 259 15.08 -29.18 -18.99
N ALA A 260 14.91 -29.98 -20.03
CA ALA A 260 14.71 -31.42 -20.04
C ALA A 260 15.76 -32.16 -19.20
#